data_09005cf9490826c11240ce39c4c27447
#
_entry.id   09005cf9490826c11240ce39c4c27447
#
_cell.length_a   1.000
_cell.length_b   1.000
_cell.length_c   1.000
_cell.angle_alpha   90.00
_cell.angle_beta   90.00
_cell.angle_gamma   90.00
#
_symmetry.space_group_name_H-M   'P 1'
#
loop_
_entity.id
_entity.type
_entity.pdbx_description
1 polymer ?
#
loop_
_entity_poly.entity_id
_entity_poly.type
_entity_poly.pdbx_seq_one_letter_code
_entity_poly.pdbx_strand_id
1 'polypeptide(L)'
;MVIDAAKGVEDRTRKLMEVTRLRDTPILTFMNKLDRDIRDPMELLDEVENELKIGCAPITWPIGCGKLFKGVYHLYKDETYLYQTGKGHTIQEVRIVKGLNNXGSRRGGGGRPGAAAA
;
A
#
# COMPACT_ATOMS: atom_id res chain seq x y z
N MET A 1 -11.16 -2.98 -7.16
CA MET A 1 -10.49 -2.04 -8.07
C MET A 1 -8.99 -2.20 -7.92
N VAL A 2 -8.26 -2.21 -9.03
CA VAL A 2 -6.81 -2.33 -8.99
C VAL A 2 -6.20 -1.11 -9.68
N ILE A 3 -5.25 -0.47 -9.00
CA ILE A 3 -4.58 0.72 -9.51
C ILE A 3 -3.08 0.45 -9.61
N ASP A 4 -2.51 0.79 -10.76
CA ASP A 4 -1.07 0.70 -10.97
C ASP A 4 -0.41 1.85 -10.22
N ALA A 5 0.45 1.55 -9.28
CA ALA A 5 1.03 2.58 -8.40
C ALA A 5 1.97 3.54 -9.13
N ALA A 6 2.47 3.15 -10.29
CA ALA A 6 3.29 4.05 -11.09
C ALA A 6 2.44 5.01 -11.92
N LYS A 7 1.30 4.55 -12.38
CA LYS A 7 0.46 5.35 -13.28
C LYS A 7 -0.62 6.14 -12.56
N GLY A 8 -1.13 5.62 -11.45
CA GLY A 8 -2.21 6.28 -10.75
C GLY A 8 -3.57 6.02 -11.39
N VAL A 9 -4.46 6.97 -11.26
CA VAL A 9 -5.82 6.83 -11.79
C VAL A 9 -5.80 6.99 -13.31
N GLU A 10 -6.33 6.01 -13.99
CA GLU A 10 -6.39 6.01 -15.46
C GLU A 10 -7.84 6.11 -15.93
N ASP A 11 -8.01 6.28 -17.22
CA ASP A 11 -9.36 6.40 -17.79
C ASP A 11 -10.22 5.18 -17.50
N ARG A 12 -9.62 4.00 -17.56
CA ARG A 12 -10.37 2.77 -17.23
C ARG A 12 -10.86 2.80 -15.78
N THR A 13 -10.04 3.33 -14.89
CA THR A 13 -10.42 3.44 -13.48
C THR A 13 -11.63 4.36 -13.33
N ARG A 14 -11.62 5.46 -14.04
CA ARG A 14 -12.73 6.39 -13.98
C ARG A 14 -14.03 5.78 -14.51
N LYS A 15 -13.92 5.02 -15.61
CA LYS A 15 -15.09 4.35 -16.18
C LYS A 15 -15.65 3.28 -15.25
N LEU A 16 -14.77 2.51 -14.63
CA LEU A 16 -15.23 1.51 -13.65
C LEU A 16 -15.92 2.17 -12.47
N MET A 17 -15.41 3.33 -12.06
CA MET A 17 -16.03 4.04 -10.96
C MET A 17 -17.43 4.52 -11.29
N GLU A 18 -17.65 4.94 -12.53
CA GLU A 18 -18.99 5.33 -12.97
C GLU A 18 -19.97 4.18 -12.84
N VAL A 19 -19.54 3.00 -13.26
CA VAL A 19 -20.40 1.80 -13.17
C VAL A 19 -20.71 1.46 -11.73
N THR A 20 -19.71 1.51 -10.87
CA THR A 20 -19.94 1.18 -9.46
C THR A 20 -20.87 2.19 -8.77
N ARG A 21 -20.79 3.44 -9.17
CA ARG A 21 -21.69 4.45 -8.62
C ARG A 21 -23.14 4.21 -8.99
N LEU A 22 -23.37 3.77 -10.20
CA LEU A 22 -24.73 3.47 -10.63
C LEU A 22 -25.36 2.36 -9.79
N ARG A 23 -24.51 1.45 -9.26
CA ARG A 23 -25.00 0.34 -8.46
C ARG A 23 -24.78 0.53 -6.96
N ASP A 24 -24.20 1.65 -6.58
CA ASP A 24 -23.91 1.94 -5.18
C ASP A 24 -23.13 0.81 -4.51
N THR A 25 -22.10 0.34 -5.20
CA THR A 25 -21.32 -0.81 -4.77
C THR A 25 -20.11 -0.37 -3.94
N PRO A 26 -19.87 -0.98 -2.78
CA PRO A 26 -18.65 -0.68 -2.03
C PRO A 26 -17.42 -1.14 -2.80
N ILE A 27 -16.32 -0.42 -2.63
CA ILE A 27 -15.11 -0.68 -3.40
C ILE A 27 -13.93 -1.00 -2.50
N LEU A 28 -13.25 -2.10 -2.80
CA LEU A 28 -11.97 -2.41 -2.20
C LEU A 28 -10.90 -2.16 -3.25
N THR A 29 -9.88 -1.40 -2.90
CA THR A 29 -8.85 -0.99 -3.84
C THR A 29 -7.50 -1.58 -3.50
N PHE A 30 -6.83 -2.12 -4.51
CA PHE A 30 -5.45 -2.59 -4.40
C PHE A 30 -4.52 -1.69 -5.21
N MET A 31 -3.46 -1.23 -4.56
CA MET A 31 -2.38 -0.54 -5.26
C MET A 31 -1.36 -1.60 -5.66
N ASN A 32 -1.19 -1.78 -6.95
CA ASN A 32 -0.36 -2.84 -7.51
C ASN A 32 1.01 -2.30 -7.93
N LYS A 33 1.99 -3.19 -8.00
CA LYS A 33 3.33 -2.89 -8.50
C LYS A 33 4.14 -1.98 -7.58
N LEU A 34 3.99 -2.18 -6.28
CA LEU A 34 4.73 -1.37 -5.31
C LEU A 34 6.23 -1.65 -5.32
N ASP A 35 6.64 -2.75 -5.94
CA ASP A 35 8.05 -3.11 -6.07
C ASP A 35 8.76 -2.38 -7.19
N ARG A 36 8.07 -1.54 -7.92
CA ARG A 36 8.64 -0.78 -9.03
C ARG A 36 8.74 0.69 -8.64
N ASP A 37 9.27 1.50 -9.55
CA ASP A 37 9.31 2.94 -9.31
C ASP A 37 7.89 3.47 -9.31
N ILE A 38 7.42 3.85 -8.16
CA ILE A 38 6.04 4.30 -8.01
C ILE A 38 6.00 5.75 -7.55
N ARG A 39 4.85 6.34 -7.70
CA ARG A 39 4.60 7.67 -7.16
C ARG A 39 4.43 7.56 -5.64
N ASP A 40 4.57 8.69 -4.97
CA ASP A 40 4.40 8.72 -3.52
C ASP A 40 3.04 8.14 -3.14
N PRO A 41 2.98 7.18 -2.22
CA PRO A 41 1.69 6.62 -1.81
C PRO A 41 0.68 7.65 -1.30
N MET A 42 1.15 8.69 -0.61
CA MET A 42 0.23 9.75 -0.17
C MET A 42 -0.37 10.49 -1.36
N GLU A 43 0.44 10.75 -2.39
CA GLU A 43 -0.07 11.39 -3.59
C GLU A 43 -1.07 10.50 -4.31
N LEU A 44 -0.80 9.20 -4.35
CA LEU A 44 -1.73 8.27 -4.96
C LEU A 44 -3.07 8.26 -4.25
N LEU A 45 -3.03 8.28 -2.92
CA LEU A 45 -4.24 8.31 -2.12
C LEU A 45 -5.04 9.58 -2.40
N ASP A 46 -4.36 10.72 -2.41
CA ASP A 46 -5.01 11.99 -2.73
C ASP A 46 -5.62 11.98 -4.13
N GLU A 47 -4.91 11.40 -5.09
CA GLU A 47 -5.41 11.33 -6.45
C GLU A 47 -6.68 10.49 -6.53
N VAL A 48 -6.70 9.36 -5.85
CA VAL A 48 -7.89 8.51 -5.81
C VAL A 48 -9.07 9.28 -5.24
N GLU A 49 -8.85 9.95 -4.12
CA GLU A 49 -9.93 10.72 -3.50
C GLU A 49 -10.43 11.86 -4.39
N ASN A 50 -9.51 12.59 -4.98
CA ASN A 50 -9.89 13.74 -5.79
C ASN A 50 -10.46 13.38 -7.15
N GLU A 51 -9.87 12.40 -7.81
CA GLU A 51 -10.31 12.02 -9.14
C GLU A 51 -11.59 11.20 -9.14
N LEU A 52 -11.72 10.32 -8.18
CA LEU A 52 -12.85 9.42 -8.14
C LEU A 52 -13.94 9.90 -7.18
N LYS A 53 -13.69 10.98 -6.46
CA LYS A 53 -14.67 11.58 -5.53
C LYS A 53 -15.18 10.59 -4.50
N ILE A 54 -14.24 9.85 -3.88
CA ILE A 54 -14.58 8.91 -2.81
C ILE A 54 -13.64 9.14 -1.65
N GLY A 55 -14.10 8.80 -0.45
CA GLY A 55 -13.23 8.80 0.71
C GLY A 55 -12.46 7.50 0.79
N CYS A 56 -11.22 7.57 1.24
CA CYS A 56 -10.36 6.40 1.35
C CYS A 56 -10.01 6.10 2.78
N ALA A 57 -9.99 4.82 3.12
CA ALA A 57 -9.56 4.36 4.43
C ALA A 57 -8.49 3.28 4.23
N PRO A 58 -7.22 3.64 4.35
CA PRO A 58 -6.16 2.65 4.12
C PRO A 58 -6.22 1.53 5.14
N ILE A 59 -6.09 0.31 4.66
CA ILE A 59 -6.01 -0.87 5.53
C ILE A 59 -4.57 -1.28 5.71
N THR A 60 -3.78 -1.20 4.64
CA THR A 60 -2.36 -1.49 4.70
C THR A 60 -1.57 -0.32 4.13
N TRP A 61 -0.33 -0.20 4.55
CA TRP A 61 0.56 0.85 4.07
C TRP A 61 1.89 0.25 3.67
N PRO A 62 2.47 0.66 2.54
CA PRO A 62 3.73 0.04 2.10
C PRO A 62 4.90 0.45 2.97
N ILE A 63 5.82 -0.49 3.15
CA ILE A 63 7.09 -0.24 3.83
C ILE A 63 8.15 -0.17 2.75
N GLY A 64 8.64 1.04 2.47
CA GLY A 64 9.53 1.28 1.36
C GLY A 64 8.80 1.31 0.03
N CYS A 65 9.48 1.70 -1.00
CA CYS A 65 8.93 1.78 -2.35
C CYS A 65 9.99 1.31 -3.35
N GLY A 66 9.54 0.82 -4.48
CA GLY A 66 10.44 0.40 -5.53
C GLY A 66 11.38 -0.68 -5.07
N LYS A 67 12.66 -0.46 -5.25
CA LYS A 67 13.65 -1.44 -4.83
C LYS A 67 13.77 -1.56 -3.32
N LEU A 68 13.27 -0.58 -2.60
CA LEU A 68 13.27 -0.59 -1.14
C LEU A 68 12.00 -1.20 -0.55
N PHE A 69 11.09 -1.65 -1.37
CA PHE A 69 9.84 -2.22 -0.91
C PHE A 69 10.11 -3.52 -0.15
N LYS A 70 9.68 -3.57 1.09
CA LYS A 70 9.91 -4.72 1.96
C LYS A 70 8.64 -5.45 2.36
N GLY A 71 7.53 -4.79 2.27
CA GLY A 71 6.29 -5.39 2.72
C GLY A 71 5.24 -4.33 3.01
N VAL A 72 4.26 -4.70 3.81
CA VAL A 72 3.20 -3.77 4.18
C VAL A 72 2.93 -3.83 5.69
N TYR A 73 2.45 -2.73 6.19
CA TYR A 73 1.99 -2.65 7.57
C TYR A 73 0.46 -2.63 7.58
N HIS A 74 -0.13 -3.52 8.35
CA HIS A 74 -1.59 -3.59 8.47
C HIS A 74 -2.03 -2.69 9.59
N LEU A 75 -2.73 -1.63 9.27
CA LEU A 75 -3.05 -0.58 10.23
C LEU A 75 -3.97 -1.05 11.35
N TYR A 76 -4.91 -1.88 11.04
CA TYR A 76 -5.89 -2.29 12.04
C TYR A 76 -5.43 -3.45 12.91
N LYS A 77 -4.61 -4.32 12.38
CA LYS A 77 -4.08 -5.44 13.15
C LYS A 77 -2.76 -5.12 13.85
N ASP A 78 -2.16 -3.99 13.50
CA ASP A 78 -0.84 -3.62 14.01
C ASP A 78 0.17 -4.73 13.76
N GLU A 79 0.19 -5.19 12.53
CA GLU A 79 1.09 -6.25 12.10
C GLU A 79 1.87 -5.84 10.87
N THR A 80 3.13 -6.21 10.83
CA THR A 80 3.98 -5.94 9.68
C THR A 80 4.19 -7.23 8.91
N TYR A 81 3.90 -7.19 7.62
CA TYR A 81 4.07 -8.34 6.73
C TYR A 81 5.30 -8.07 5.88
N LEU A 82 6.38 -8.80 6.15
CA LEU A 82 7.62 -8.63 5.43
C LEU A 82 7.74 -9.74 4.38
N TYR A 83 8.04 -9.34 3.16
CA TYR A 83 8.16 -10.27 2.06
C TYR A 83 9.62 -10.51 1.72
N GLN A 84 9.98 -11.75 1.51
CA GLN A 84 11.31 -12.10 1.03
C GLN A 84 11.19 -12.62 -0.39
N THR A 85 11.94 -12.01 -1.27
CA THR A 85 11.91 -12.40 -2.67
C THR A 85 12.88 -13.53 -2.92
N GLY A 86 12.40 -14.60 -3.49
CA GLY A 86 13.27 -15.67 -3.90
C GLY A 86 13.78 -15.45 -5.30
N LYS A 87 14.53 -16.40 -5.79
CA LYS A 87 14.99 -16.35 -7.16
C LYS A 87 13.78 -16.48 -8.10
N GLY A 88 13.73 -15.63 -9.09
CA GLY A 88 12.67 -15.69 -10.07
C GLY A 88 11.44 -14.85 -9.74
N HIS A 89 11.60 -13.87 -8.89
CA HIS A 89 10.51 -12.93 -8.57
C HIS A 89 9.32 -13.57 -7.86
N THR A 90 9.51 -14.71 -7.27
CA THR A 90 8.45 -15.35 -6.51
C THR A 90 8.64 -15.04 -5.03
N ILE A 91 7.57 -14.71 -4.35
CA ILE A 91 7.65 -14.51 -2.91
C ILE A 91 7.85 -15.85 -2.25
N GLN A 92 9.00 -16.04 -1.60
CA GLN A 92 9.28 -17.30 -0.93
C GLN A 92 8.72 -17.36 0.47
N GLU A 93 8.68 -16.24 1.12
CA GLU A 93 8.30 -16.27 2.51
C GLU A 93 7.66 -14.96 2.92
N VAL A 94 6.63 -15.05 3.73
CA VAL A 94 6.03 -13.88 4.34
C VAL A 94 6.24 -13.98 5.85
N ARG A 95 6.92 -13.01 6.40
CA ARG A 95 7.16 -12.97 7.83
C ARG A 95 6.24 -11.95 8.47
N ILE A 96 5.47 -12.37 9.42
CA ILE A 96 4.53 -11.49 10.11
C ILE A 96 5.11 -11.12 11.47
N VAL A 97 5.24 -9.83 11.72
CA VAL A 97 5.78 -9.32 12.96
C VAL A 97 4.80 -8.34 13.55
N LYS A 98 4.60 -8.42 14.85
CA LYS A 98 3.66 -7.54 15.51
C LYS A 98 4.26 -6.15 15.65
N GLY A 99 3.53 -5.15 15.23
CA GLY A 99 3.94 -3.76 15.36
C GLY A 99 4.92 -3.31 14.30
N LEU A 100 5.17 -2.01 14.25
CA LEU A 100 6.11 -1.43 13.30
C LEU A 100 7.54 -1.51 13.76
N ASN A 101 7.77 -1.53 15.04
CA ASN A 101 9.13 -1.45 15.59
C ASN A 101 9.87 -2.75 15.56
N ASN A 102 9.24 -3.83 15.19
CA ASN A 102 9.88 -5.13 15.19
C ASN A 102 10.43 -5.58 13.86
N UNK A 103 10.08 -5.01 13.10
CA UNK A 103 10.43 -5.43 12.06
C UNK A 103 11.62 -5.26 11.56
N GLY A 104 12.35 -5.64 11.61
CA GLY A 104 13.57 -5.45 11.00
C GLY A 104 14.09 -4.06 11.02
N SER A 105 13.46 -3.22 11.65
CA SER A 105 13.99 -1.91 11.66
C SER A 105 15.00 -1.72 12.74
N ARG A 106 15.48 -2.77 13.31
CA ARG A 106 16.37 -2.56 14.32
C ARG A 106 17.72 -2.44 13.89
N ARG A 107 18.11 -1.44 13.26
CA ARG A 107 19.47 -1.25 13.12
C ARG A 107 19.69 0.17 13.30
N GLY A 108 20.15 0.51 14.39
CA GLY A 108 20.44 1.85 14.56
C GLY A 108 19.60 2.40 15.58
N GLY A 109 19.77 2.07 16.69
CA GLY A 109 19.38 2.54 17.86
C GLY A 109 18.40 3.62 18.04
N GLY A 110 17.57 3.47 18.92
CA GLY A 110 16.98 4.54 19.59
C GLY A 110 15.93 5.38 18.93
N GLY A 111 15.24 4.87 18.02
CA GLY A 111 14.18 5.67 17.47
C GLY A 111 12.94 5.57 18.31
N ARG A 112 12.31 6.64 18.59
CA ARG A 112 11.09 6.60 19.32
C ARG A 112 9.99 6.01 18.49
N PRO A 113 9.20 5.17 19.08
CA PRO A 113 8.06 4.71 18.37
C PRO A 113 7.11 5.85 18.24
N GLY A 114 6.64 6.10 17.31
CA GLY A 114 5.66 7.00 17.38
C GLY A 114 5.35 7.68 16.28
N ALA A 115 6.07 7.85 15.51
CA ALA A 115 5.68 8.69 14.50
C ALA A 115 5.16 8.01 13.37
N ALA A 116 4.78 6.94 13.42
CA ALA A 116 4.55 6.39 12.23
C ALA A 116 3.25 6.22 11.81
N ALA A 117 2.45 6.86 12.26
CA ALA A 117 1.21 6.46 11.94
C ALA A 117 0.83 6.82 10.62
N ALA A 118 0.92 6.99 9.92
CA ALA A 118 0.25 7.39 8.78
C ALA A 118 0.09 6.60 7.68
#